data_7db14083eb38a861a14dfb3860e849b7
#
_entry.id   7db14083eb38a861a14dfb3860e849b7
#
_cell.length_a   1.000
_cell.length_b   1.000
_cell.length_c   1.000
_cell.angle_alpha   90.00
_cell.angle_beta   90.00
_cell.angle_gamma   90.00
#
_symmetry.space_group_name_H-M   'P 1'
#
loop_
_entity.id
_entity.type
_entity.pdbx_description
1 polymer ?
#
loop_
_entity_poly.entity_id
_entity_poly.type
_entity_poly.pdbx_seq_one_letter_code
_entity_poly.pdbx_strand_id
1 'polypeptide(L)'
;MKYVPSIAFDEMSGSAKGVTAAKVRGRKYIRNRGYGGSVRTSAQAAVKSIFKQLSQSWKNLTNAQILAWNALAQTQAGKSVLGTSAKISGANLYSRLNYWIVFCGGEALSNPPALQGVEAPTEAVVTLTPTKFTFELESEPENVQDLKLIIQASAPQSNGVTRAYSKAVQIGGVLEPVTEEY
;
A
#
# COMPACT_ATOMS: atom_id res chain seq x y z
N MET A 1 -13.58 13.57 4.96
CA MET A 1 -14.71 13.56 3.99
C MET A 1 -14.32 14.44 2.81
N LYS A 2 -14.54 14.00 1.59
CA LYS A 2 -14.43 14.84 0.38
C LYS A 2 -15.81 15.42 0.09
N TYR A 3 -15.86 16.65 -0.41
CA TYR A 3 -17.12 17.29 -0.78
C TYR A 3 -17.04 17.91 -2.17
N VAL A 4 -18.21 18.02 -2.80
CA VAL A 4 -18.41 18.76 -4.04
C VAL A 4 -19.08 20.08 -3.66
N PRO A 5 -18.57 21.23 -4.14
CA PRO A 5 -19.21 22.50 -3.85
C PRO A 5 -20.64 22.56 -4.38
N SER A 6 -21.48 23.27 -3.68
CA SER A 6 -22.84 23.62 -4.11
C SER A 6 -22.97 25.13 -4.25
N ILE A 7 -24.09 25.58 -4.78
CA ILE A 7 -24.41 27.01 -4.90
C ILE A 7 -24.24 27.78 -3.58
N ALA A 8 -24.46 27.11 -2.43
CA ALA A 8 -24.35 27.75 -1.11
C ALA A 8 -22.91 27.85 -0.59
N PHE A 9 -22.00 26.94 -1.06
CA PHE A 9 -20.63 26.87 -0.55
C PHE A 9 -19.66 26.50 -1.68
N ASP A 10 -18.99 27.47 -2.23
CA ASP A 10 -18.01 27.22 -3.31
C ASP A 10 -16.66 26.77 -2.73
N GLU A 11 -16.04 27.54 -1.85
CA GLU A 11 -14.78 27.16 -1.21
C GLU A 11 -14.84 27.38 0.31
N MET A 12 -14.39 26.35 1.04
CA MET A 12 -14.15 26.47 2.47
C MET A 12 -12.67 26.17 2.72
N SER A 13 -12.03 27.00 3.51
CA SER A 13 -10.63 26.86 3.90
C SER A 13 -10.46 27.28 5.35
N GLY A 14 -9.62 26.54 6.10
CA GLY A 14 -9.33 26.87 7.49
C GLY A 14 -9.82 25.82 8.49
N SER A 15 -9.67 26.16 9.77
CA SER A 15 -10.05 25.26 10.88
C SER A 15 -10.98 25.98 11.85
N ALA A 16 -12.08 25.36 12.21
CA ALA A 16 -13.04 25.86 13.21
C ALA A 16 -13.51 24.69 14.09
N LYS A 17 -13.48 24.90 15.42
CA LYS A 17 -14.08 24.00 16.45
C LYS A 17 -13.97 22.49 16.14
N GLY A 18 -12.76 21.99 15.89
CA GLY A 18 -12.55 20.56 15.66
C GLY A 18 -12.71 20.09 14.21
N VAL A 19 -13.03 20.97 13.29
CA VAL A 19 -13.16 20.67 11.86
C VAL A 19 -12.14 21.49 11.07
N THR A 20 -11.49 20.86 10.09
CA THR A 20 -10.58 21.53 9.14
C THR A 20 -11.07 21.29 7.73
N ALA A 21 -11.28 22.37 6.96
CA ALA A 21 -11.54 22.35 5.55
C ALA A 21 -10.26 22.73 4.79
N ALA A 22 -9.92 22.01 3.74
CA ALA A 22 -8.73 22.27 2.94
C ALA A 22 -8.91 21.76 1.50
N LYS A 23 -8.03 22.24 0.60
CA LYS A 23 -7.96 21.86 -0.81
C LYS A 23 -6.58 21.28 -1.11
N VAL A 24 -6.52 20.10 -1.71
CA VAL A 24 -5.28 19.48 -2.18
C VAL A 24 -5.44 19.05 -3.62
N ARG A 25 -4.59 19.56 -4.50
CA ARG A 25 -4.62 19.25 -5.95
C ARG A 25 -6.02 19.39 -6.56
N GLY A 26 -6.69 20.52 -6.28
CA GLY A 26 -8.03 20.80 -6.76
C GLY A 26 -9.17 20.08 -6.03
N ARG A 27 -8.86 19.14 -5.13
CA ARG A 27 -9.88 18.42 -4.37
C ARG A 27 -10.14 19.08 -3.04
N LYS A 28 -11.39 19.35 -2.78
CA LYS A 28 -11.89 19.93 -1.54
C LYS A 28 -12.24 18.83 -0.55
N TYR A 29 -11.84 18.95 0.71
CA TYR A 29 -12.17 17.99 1.75
C TYR A 29 -12.37 18.64 3.11
N ILE A 30 -13.17 18.00 3.93
CA ILE A 30 -13.38 18.36 5.32
C ILE A 30 -12.93 17.17 6.19
N ARG A 31 -12.20 17.46 7.23
CA ARG A 31 -11.77 16.43 8.20
C ARG A 31 -12.00 16.92 9.62
N ASN A 32 -12.30 16.00 10.52
CA ASN A 32 -12.26 16.29 11.93
C ASN A 32 -10.79 16.50 12.35
N ARG A 33 -10.56 17.47 13.21
CA ARG A 33 -9.26 17.71 13.83
C ARG A 33 -9.05 16.65 14.92
N GLY A 34 -8.43 15.54 14.56
CA GLY A 34 -8.05 14.51 15.51
C GLY A 34 -6.83 14.95 16.32
N TYR A 35 -6.89 14.80 17.61
CA TYR A 35 -5.70 14.86 18.45
C TYR A 35 -4.99 13.51 18.27
N GLY A 36 -3.70 13.55 17.89
CA GLY A 36 -2.92 12.34 17.71
C GLY A 36 -2.84 11.56 19.02
N GLY A 37 -3.20 10.28 18.98
CA GLY A 37 -3.02 9.38 20.13
C GLY A 37 -1.53 9.28 20.49
N SER A 38 -1.22 9.29 21.77
CA SER A 38 0.15 9.25 22.29
C SER A 38 0.77 7.84 22.24
N VAL A 39 -0.05 6.80 22.28
CA VAL A 39 0.41 5.41 22.33
C VAL A 39 0.66 4.89 20.90
N ARG A 40 1.89 4.50 20.63
CA ARG A 40 2.31 3.89 19.37
C ARG A 40 2.67 2.43 19.59
N THR A 41 2.07 1.54 18.82
CA THR A 41 2.47 0.13 18.82
C THR A 41 3.79 -0.06 18.05
N SER A 42 4.52 -1.14 18.34
CA SER A 42 5.75 -1.49 17.61
C SER A 42 5.49 -1.63 16.10
N ALA A 43 4.39 -2.26 15.71
CA ALA A 43 3.98 -2.38 14.31
C ALA A 43 3.77 -1.01 13.64
N GLN A 44 3.11 -0.06 14.33
CA GLN A 44 2.96 1.30 13.81
C GLN A 44 4.30 2.03 13.68
N ALA A 45 5.24 1.78 14.59
CA ALA A 45 6.58 2.36 14.52
C ALA A 45 7.35 1.80 13.33
N ALA A 46 7.29 0.49 13.06
CA ALA A 46 7.92 -0.15 11.91
C ALA A 46 7.39 0.42 10.59
N VAL A 47 6.07 0.48 10.40
CA VAL A 47 5.45 1.06 9.20
C VAL A 47 5.88 2.52 9.00
N LYS A 48 5.89 3.33 10.06
CA LYS A 48 6.33 4.73 9.99
C LYS A 48 7.80 4.86 9.63
N SER A 49 8.65 3.95 10.10
CA SER A 49 10.07 3.90 9.76
C SER A 49 10.26 3.71 8.26
N ILE A 50 9.56 2.75 7.65
CA ILE A 50 9.61 2.50 6.21
C ILE A 50 9.16 3.74 5.42
N PHE A 51 8.02 4.35 5.78
CA PHE A 51 7.55 5.55 5.08
C PHE A 51 8.50 6.74 5.24
N LYS A 52 9.16 6.88 6.40
CA LYS A 52 10.21 7.89 6.60
C LYS A 52 11.38 7.65 5.64
N GLN A 53 11.86 6.42 5.56
CA GLN A 53 12.96 6.04 4.66
C GLN A 53 12.58 6.31 3.19
N LEU A 54 11.40 5.90 2.74
CA LEU A 54 10.93 6.13 1.37
C LEU A 54 10.77 7.62 1.06
N SER A 55 10.32 8.42 2.01
CA SER A 55 10.23 9.88 1.83
C SER A 55 11.59 10.53 1.70
N GLN A 56 12.59 10.03 2.39
CA GLN A 56 13.98 10.50 2.26
C GLN A 56 14.58 10.06 0.93
N SER A 57 14.41 8.80 0.54
CA SER A 57 14.87 8.28 -0.76
C SER A 57 14.25 9.03 -1.93
N TRP A 58 12.96 9.37 -1.86
CA TRP A 58 12.28 10.18 -2.88
C TRP A 58 12.95 11.55 -3.09
N LYS A 59 13.41 12.20 -2.03
CA LYS A 59 14.09 13.49 -2.11
C LYS A 59 15.46 13.41 -2.79
N ASN A 60 16.09 12.25 -2.73
CA ASN A 60 17.41 12.01 -3.30
C ASN A 60 17.36 11.56 -4.77
N LEU A 61 16.15 11.34 -5.33
CA LEU A 61 15.99 11.00 -6.73
C LEU A 61 16.36 12.17 -7.64
N THR A 62 16.92 11.84 -8.80
CA THR A 62 17.19 12.81 -9.86
C THR A 62 15.88 13.33 -10.49
N ASN A 63 15.92 14.51 -11.11
CA ASN A 63 14.77 15.05 -11.81
C ASN A 63 14.24 14.11 -12.89
N ALA A 64 15.12 13.42 -13.63
CA ALA A 64 14.73 12.44 -14.64
C ALA A 64 13.93 11.27 -14.03
N GLN A 65 14.39 10.74 -12.90
CA GLN A 65 13.68 9.69 -12.17
C GLN A 65 12.32 10.14 -11.66
N ILE A 66 12.24 11.34 -11.08
CA ILE A 66 10.97 11.93 -10.62
C ILE A 66 9.99 12.09 -11.78
N LEU A 67 10.45 12.56 -12.95
CA LEU A 67 9.61 12.68 -14.14
C LEU A 67 9.13 11.32 -14.64
N ALA A 68 10.00 10.30 -14.66
CA ALA A 68 9.63 8.93 -15.03
C ALA A 68 8.57 8.35 -14.09
N TRP A 69 8.69 8.52 -12.77
CA TRP A 69 7.69 8.11 -11.80
C TRP A 69 6.37 8.88 -11.96
N ASN A 70 6.41 10.17 -12.28
CA ASN A 70 5.21 10.96 -12.55
C ASN A 70 4.52 10.50 -13.85
N ALA A 71 5.28 10.15 -14.89
CA ALA A 71 4.75 9.61 -16.14
C ALA A 71 4.04 8.27 -15.91
N LEU A 72 4.67 7.34 -15.20
CA LEU A 72 4.04 6.08 -14.83
C LEU A 72 2.78 6.29 -13.99
N ALA A 73 2.78 7.24 -13.06
CA ALA A 73 1.62 7.55 -12.22
C ALA A 73 0.41 8.08 -13.03
N GLN A 74 0.63 8.67 -14.19
CA GLN A 74 -0.47 9.12 -15.07
C GLN A 74 -1.19 7.96 -15.75
N THR A 75 -0.54 6.81 -15.94
CA THR A 75 -1.16 5.61 -16.49
C THR A 75 -1.98 4.85 -15.46
N GLN A 76 -1.77 5.11 -14.16
CA GLN A 76 -2.45 4.42 -13.07
C GLN A 76 -3.76 5.12 -12.68
N ALA A 77 -4.85 4.37 -12.75
CA ALA A 77 -6.13 4.85 -12.27
C ALA A 77 -6.17 4.85 -10.73
N GLY A 78 -6.42 6.01 -10.14
CA GLY A 78 -6.72 6.12 -8.72
C GLY A 78 -8.22 5.97 -8.47
N LYS A 79 -8.62 5.28 -7.41
CA LYS A 79 -10.01 5.24 -6.96
C LYS A 79 -10.33 6.49 -6.14
N SER A 80 -11.33 7.24 -6.53
CA SER A 80 -11.89 8.32 -5.72
C SER A 80 -13.12 7.83 -4.97
N VAL A 81 -13.28 8.25 -3.72
CA VAL A 81 -14.49 7.94 -2.92
C VAL A 81 -15.76 8.55 -3.54
N LEU A 82 -15.61 9.61 -4.33
CA LEU A 82 -16.74 10.31 -5.00
C LEU A 82 -16.94 9.84 -6.45
N GLY A 83 -16.41 8.69 -6.84
CA GLY A 83 -16.58 8.14 -8.19
C GLY A 83 -15.81 8.87 -9.29
N THR A 84 -15.19 10.02 -9.02
CA THR A 84 -14.33 10.70 -9.98
C THR A 84 -12.98 10.02 -10.05
N SER A 85 -12.52 9.67 -11.25
CA SER A 85 -11.18 9.11 -11.44
C SER A 85 -10.14 10.12 -10.98
N ALA A 86 -9.25 9.69 -10.10
CA ALA A 86 -8.21 10.53 -9.60
C ALA A 86 -6.86 9.92 -9.93
N LYS A 87 -6.03 10.67 -10.61
CA LYS A 87 -4.65 10.27 -10.86
C LYS A 87 -3.84 10.34 -9.56
N ILE A 88 -3.03 9.33 -9.32
CA ILE A 88 -2.09 9.33 -8.19
C ILE A 88 -0.86 10.17 -8.54
N SER A 89 -0.13 10.64 -7.53
CA SER A 89 1.14 11.32 -7.78
C SER A 89 2.27 10.31 -7.91
N GLY A 90 3.35 10.68 -8.62
CA GLY A 90 4.55 9.85 -8.70
C GLY A 90 5.10 9.48 -7.32
N ALA A 91 5.15 10.42 -6.37
CA ALA A 91 5.57 10.15 -5.00
C ALA A 91 4.68 9.11 -4.28
N ASN A 92 3.36 9.16 -4.50
CA ASN A 92 2.45 8.17 -3.91
C ASN A 92 2.62 6.81 -4.57
N LEU A 93 2.83 6.77 -5.90
CA LEU A 93 3.10 5.52 -6.62
C LEU A 93 4.44 4.93 -6.17
N TYR A 94 5.49 5.75 -6.09
CA TYR A 94 6.79 5.37 -5.56
C TYR A 94 6.68 4.73 -4.17
N SER A 95 6.02 5.41 -3.24
CA SER A 95 5.84 4.89 -1.89
C SER A 95 5.01 3.61 -1.86
N ARG A 96 3.99 3.49 -2.72
CA ARG A 96 3.12 2.31 -2.79
C ARG A 96 3.86 1.07 -3.26
N LEU A 97 4.69 1.18 -4.31
CA LEU A 97 5.43 0.05 -4.86
C LEU A 97 6.64 -0.31 -4.00
N ASN A 98 7.43 0.68 -3.61
CA ASN A 98 8.62 0.46 -2.82
C ASN A 98 8.36 0.06 -1.36
N TYR A 99 7.16 0.31 -0.82
CA TYR A 99 6.81 -0.10 0.53
C TYR A 99 6.99 -1.62 0.72
N TRP A 100 6.47 -2.40 -0.21
CA TRP A 100 6.54 -3.85 -0.12
C TRP A 100 7.96 -4.38 -0.31
N ILE A 101 8.73 -3.76 -1.20
CA ILE A 101 10.13 -4.12 -1.44
C ILE A 101 10.96 -3.91 -0.16
N VAL A 102 10.85 -2.73 0.45
CA VAL A 102 11.57 -2.40 1.69
C VAL A 102 11.05 -3.24 2.87
N PHE A 103 9.75 -3.50 2.93
CA PHE A 103 9.16 -4.37 3.95
C PHE A 103 9.75 -5.78 3.90
N CYS A 104 9.98 -6.33 2.72
CA CYS A 104 10.63 -7.63 2.50
C CYS A 104 12.18 -7.55 2.58
N GLY A 105 12.76 -6.45 3.08
CA GLY A 105 14.20 -6.31 3.25
C GLY A 105 14.99 -5.94 1.99
N GLY A 106 14.30 -5.66 0.86
CA GLY A 106 14.95 -5.20 -0.37
C GLY A 106 15.22 -3.69 -0.38
N GLU A 107 15.97 -3.23 -1.37
CA GLU A 107 16.24 -1.82 -1.58
C GLU A 107 15.16 -1.15 -2.43
N ALA A 108 14.85 0.12 -2.13
CA ALA A 108 13.88 0.88 -2.89
C ALA A 108 14.37 1.14 -4.33
N LEU A 109 13.51 0.88 -5.31
CA LEU A 109 13.80 1.12 -6.72
C LEU A 109 13.86 2.61 -7.01
N SER A 110 14.97 3.08 -7.55
CA SER A 110 15.14 4.48 -7.98
C SER A 110 14.38 4.78 -9.27
N ASN A 111 14.35 3.84 -10.20
CA ASN A 111 13.61 3.94 -11.46
C ASN A 111 12.27 3.21 -11.38
N PRO A 112 11.23 3.69 -12.06
CA PRO A 112 9.96 2.97 -12.12
C PRO A 112 10.15 1.62 -12.82
N PRO A 113 9.59 0.52 -12.26
CA PRO A 113 9.67 -0.79 -12.88
C PRO A 113 8.83 -0.83 -14.17
N ALA A 114 9.24 -1.67 -15.12
CA ALA A 114 8.37 -2.09 -16.20
C ALA A 114 7.22 -2.91 -15.62
N LEU A 115 5.98 -2.54 -15.95
CA LEU A 115 4.81 -3.30 -15.52
C LEU A 115 4.74 -4.58 -16.35
N GLN A 116 5.21 -5.67 -15.79
CA GLN A 116 5.05 -7.01 -16.35
C GLN A 116 3.89 -7.71 -15.65
N GLY A 117 3.09 -8.44 -16.41
CA GLY A 117 2.09 -9.35 -15.84
C GLY A 117 2.81 -10.51 -15.15
N VAL A 118 2.47 -10.76 -13.91
CA VAL A 118 2.92 -11.95 -13.18
C VAL A 118 1.84 -13.00 -13.36
N GLU A 119 2.22 -14.18 -13.86
CA GLU A 119 1.31 -15.31 -13.91
C GLU A 119 0.97 -15.78 -12.50
N ALA A 120 -0.29 -16.09 -12.27
CA ALA A 120 -0.71 -16.64 -10.99
C ALA A 120 -0.12 -18.06 -10.84
N PRO A 121 0.34 -18.46 -9.65
CA PRO A 121 0.78 -19.83 -9.41
C PRO A 121 -0.40 -20.78 -9.69
N THR A 122 -0.10 -21.90 -10.33
CA THR A 122 -1.12 -22.84 -10.80
C THR A 122 -1.78 -23.54 -9.62
N GLU A 123 -1.01 -23.87 -8.61
CA GLU A 123 -1.49 -24.53 -7.39
C GLU A 123 -0.67 -24.08 -6.18
N ALA A 124 -1.34 -23.91 -5.06
CA ALA A 124 -0.71 -23.58 -3.79
C ALA A 124 -1.26 -24.53 -2.72
N VAL A 125 -0.41 -25.35 -2.16
CA VAL A 125 -0.76 -26.28 -1.06
C VAL A 125 -0.46 -25.59 0.26
N VAL A 126 -1.49 -25.50 1.10
CA VAL A 126 -1.37 -24.92 2.45
C VAL A 126 -1.68 -25.97 3.48
N THR A 127 -0.71 -26.32 4.30
CA THR A 127 -0.88 -27.28 5.39
C THR A 127 -0.84 -26.55 6.73
N LEU A 128 -1.91 -26.68 7.51
CA LEU A 128 -2.05 -26.08 8.83
C LEU A 128 -1.98 -27.18 9.90
N THR A 129 -1.01 -27.06 10.78
CA THR A 129 -0.95 -27.85 12.03
C THR A 129 -1.15 -26.91 13.22
N PRO A 130 -1.46 -27.41 14.44
CA PRO A 130 -1.62 -26.55 15.62
C PRO A 130 -0.39 -25.71 15.95
N THR A 131 0.79 -26.09 15.48
CA THR A 131 2.07 -25.47 15.82
C THR A 131 2.81 -24.91 14.60
N LYS A 132 2.40 -25.28 13.38
CA LYS A 132 3.16 -25.00 12.17
C LYS A 132 2.23 -24.69 10.99
N PHE A 133 2.66 -23.75 10.20
CA PHE A 133 2.06 -23.39 8.92
C PHE A 133 3.09 -23.66 7.82
N THR A 134 2.77 -24.53 6.85
CA THR A 134 3.60 -24.78 5.67
C THR A 134 2.87 -24.34 4.42
N PHE A 135 3.61 -23.75 3.51
CA PHE A 135 3.11 -23.23 2.25
C PHE A 135 4.05 -23.71 1.13
N GLU A 136 3.50 -24.44 0.17
CA GLU A 136 4.21 -24.97 -0.99
C GLU A 136 3.56 -24.44 -2.27
N LEU A 137 4.37 -23.95 -3.20
CA LEU A 137 3.93 -23.58 -4.55
C LEU A 137 4.37 -24.68 -5.50
N GLU A 138 3.45 -25.30 -6.24
CA GLU A 138 3.78 -26.37 -7.20
C GLU A 138 4.44 -25.87 -8.48
N SER A 139 4.27 -24.60 -8.83
CA SER A 139 4.95 -24.00 -9.98
C SER A 139 5.59 -22.69 -9.61
N GLU A 140 6.89 -22.59 -9.78
CA GLU A 140 7.56 -21.30 -9.81
C GLU A 140 7.18 -20.60 -11.12
N PRO A 141 6.75 -19.35 -11.09
CA PRO A 141 6.51 -18.58 -12.31
C PRO A 141 7.83 -18.44 -13.08
N GLU A 142 7.89 -19.03 -14.27
CA GLU A 142 9.14 -19.25 -15.06
C GLU A 142 9.93 -18.00 -15.44
N ASN A 143 9.41 -16.79 -15.25
CA ASN A 143 10.03 -15.57 -15.78
C ASN A 143 10.21 -14.43 -14.80
N VAL A 144 10.20 -14.67 -13.50
CA VAL A 144 10.26 -13.57 -12.54
C VAL A 144 11.42 -13.75 -11.57
N GLN A 145 12.57 -13.27 -11.97
CA GLN A 145 13.64 -12.98 -11.02
C GLN A 145 13.14 -11.88 -10.09
N ASP A 146 13.34 -12.05 -8.78
CA ASP A 146 12.95 -11.10 -7.73
C ASP A 146 11.47 -11.03 -7.34
N LEU A 147 10.67 -12.08 -7.55
CA LEU A 147 9.34 -12.17 -6.94
C LEU A 147 9.46 -12.29 -5.43
N LYS A 148 8.61 -11.53 -4.75
CA LYS A 148 8.48 -11.59 -3.30
C LYS A 148 7.08 -12.03 -2.94
N LEU A 149 7.00 -13.07 -2.13
CA LEU A 149 5.74 -13.60 -1.61
C LEU A 149 5.38 -12.88 -0.32
N ILE A 150 4.18 -12.35 -0.24
CA ILE A 150 3.64 -11.72 0.97
C ILE A 150 2.49 -12.60 1.48
N ILE A 151 2.67 -13.16 2.66
CA ILE A 151 1.68 -14.04 3.30
C ILE A 151 0.80 -13.22 4.24
N GLN A 152 -0.51 -13.32 4.06
CA GLN A 152 -1.51 -12.71 4.92
C GLN A 152 -2.46 -13.77 5.45
N ALA A 153 -2.70 -13.78 6.75
CA ALA A 153 -3.70 -14.66 7.36
C ALA A 153 -4.66 -13.89 8.26
N SER A 154 -5.89 -14.36 8.33
CA SER A 154 -6.86 -13.88 9.32
C SER A 154 -6.89 -14.84 10.50
N ALA A 155 -7.18 -14.33 11.69
CA ALA A 155 -7.56 -15.18 12.81
C ALA A 155 -8.78 -16.05 12.43
N PRO A 156 -8.97 -17.21 13.07
CA PRO A 156 -10.15 -18.04 12.85
C PRO A 156 -11.43 -17.20 12.91
N GLN A 157 -12.28 -17.36 11.91
CA GLN A 157 -13.54 -16.61 11.82
C GLN A 157 -14.71 -17.54 12.14
N SER A 158 -15.78 -16.99 12.68
CA SER A 158 -17.03 -17.73 12.92
C SER A 158 -17.70 -18.12 11.60
N ASN A 159 -18.48 -19.20 11.63
CA ASN A 159 -19.29 -19.62 10.49
C ASN A 159 -20.18 -18.48 10.02
N GLY A 160 -20.24 -18.27 8.71
CA GLY A 160 -21.02 -17.18 8.09
C GLY A 160 -20.22 -15.92 7.74
N VAL A 161 -18.95 -15.80 8.11
CA VAL A 161 -18.07 -14.72 7.65
C VAL A 161 -17.60 -15.00 6.24
N THR A 162 -18.18 -14.34 5.24
CA THR A 162 -17.84 -14.50 3.81
C THR A 162 -16.62 -13.69 3.36
N ARG A 163 -16.19 -12.70 4.16
CA ARG A 163 -15.10 -11.77 3.80
C ARG A 163 -13.96 -11.81 4.82
N ALA A 164 -13.45 -13.00 5.12
CA ALA A 164 -12.33 -13.18 6.05
C ALA A 164 -11.06 -12.44 5.60
N TYR A 165 -10.81 -12.33 4.29
CA TYR A 165 -9.66 -11.63 3.72
C TYR A 165 -9.58 -10.14 4.13
N SER A 166 -10.71 -9.50 4.42
CA SER A 166 -10.71 -8.09 4.88
C SER A 166 -10.11 -7.92 6.28
N LYS A 167 -10.00 -9.00 7.02
CA LYS A 167 -9.41 -9.05 8.37
C LYS A 167 -8.03 -9.69 8.38
N ALA A 168 -7.51 -10.06 7.20
CA ALA A 168 -6.20 -10.66 7.10
C ALA A 168 -5.12 -9.66 7.49
N VAL A 169 -4.20 -10.12 8.31
CA VAL A 169 -3.01 -9.39 8.77
C VAL A 169 -1.79 -10.06 8.14
N GLN A 170 -0.82 -9.26 7.77
CA GLN A 170 0.41 -9.77 7.22
C GLN A 170 1.20 -10.51 8.31
N ILE A 171 1.58 -11.76 8.03
CA ILE A 171 2.32 -12.61 8.94
C ILE A 171 3.81 -12.58 8.58
N GLY A 172 4.14 -12.54 7.30
CA GLY A 172 5.51 -12.56 6.82
C GLY A 172 5.64 -12.05 5.39
N GLY A 173 6.87 -11.90 4.94
CA GLY A 173 7.24 -11.63 3.56
C GLY A 173 8.55 -12.34 3.28
N VAL A 174 8.61 -13.09 2.22
CA VAL A 174 9.78 -13.86 1.81
C VAL A 174 10.39 -13.20 0.59
N LEU A 175 11.73 -13.10 0.57
CA LEU A 175 12.49 -12.47 -0.53
C LEU A 175 12.53 -13.35 -1.77
N GLU A 176 12.46 -14.66 -1.60
CA GLU A 176 12.47 -15.66 -2.65
C GLU A 176 11.37 -16.70 -2.35
N PRO A 177 10.78 -17.33 -3.35
CA PRO A 177 9.86 -18.45 -3.15
C PRO A 177 10.67 -19.67 -2.72
N VAL A 178 11.12 -19.67 -1.48
CA VAL A 178 11.72 -20.83 -0.84
C VAL A 178 10.63 -21.50 -0.04
N THR A 179 10.57 -22.82 -0.06
CA THR A 179 9.84 -23.65 0.90
C THR A 179 10.37 -23.34 2.30
N GLU A 180 9.87 -22.30 2.95
CA GLU A 180 10.22 -22.02 4.34
C GLU A 180 9.14 -22.59 5.26
N GLU A 181 9.61 -23.41 6.16
CA GLU A 181 8.84 -23.91 7.30
C GLU A 181 8.83 -22.78 8.37
N TYR A 182 7.66 -22.31 8.75
CA TYR A 182 7.45 -21.38 9.88
C TYR A 182 6.75 -22.09 11.04
#